data_a9f51fbcf15c73d5b3406b3d0891888a
#
_entry.id   a9f51fbcf15c73d5b3406b3d0891888a
#
_cell.length_a   1.000
_cell.length_b   1.000
_cell.length_c   1.000
_cell.angle_alpha   90.00
_cell.angle_beta   90.00
_cell.angle_gamma   90.00
#
_symmetry.space_group_name_H-M   'P 1'
#
loop_
_entity.id
_entity.type
_entity.pdbx_description
1 polymer ?
#
loop_
_entity_poly.entity_id
_entity_poly.type
_entity_poly.pdbx_seq_one_letter_code
_entity_poly.pdbx_strand_id
1 'polypeptide(L)'
;MRYILLFIAIFTFSCKYNITSPVGTIKDYSANSGKLFYTSSDDSDDNIETTLKKNKHSLGKYKIVVSNGNSTAILTNIKAALDKNPSFDNVEIDLSLTKITNIPKEMFTNTTNLGKITLPDTVTNIEEKAFSGCYSLNSIRFPNNLENISEGAFSNCSGLKLIILSSGALTNISNNAFYGSSSLVNLILPANISNVCDTAFSSCSQLNNLEYLGTNTNVSGSPFKNGSSPSNLYLPSATNSTIEGYFKGKSFLGKTWSNGNIHTNKHIPYNK
;
A
#
# COMPACT_ATOMS: atom_id res chain seq x y z
N MET A 1 -35.63 -0.13 -11.83
CA MET A 1 -35.01 0.13 -13.15
C MET A 1 -34.59 1.59 -13.32
N ARG A 2 -33.97 2.22 -12.29
CA ARG A 2 -33.58 3.65 -12.30
C ARG A 2 -32.13 3.90 -11.82
N TYR A 3 -31.34 2.86 -11.55
CA TYR A 3 -29.97 3.02 -11.03
C TYR A 3 -28.85 2.62 -12.01
N ILE A 4 -29.17 2.16 -13.22
CA ILE A 4 -28.17 1.74 -14.23
C ILE A 4 -27.74 2.92 -15.14
N LEU A 5 -28.51 4.00 -15.20
CA LEU A 5 -28.22 5.13 -16.10
C LEU A 5 -27.21 6.15 -15.53
N LEU A 6 -26.87 6.10 -14.23
CA LEU A 6 -25.94 7.06 -13.63
C LEU A 6 -24.46 6.66 -13.77
N PHE A 7 -24.18 5.37 -14.01
CA PHE A 7 -22.79 4.89 -14.19
C PHE A 7 -22.26 5.04 -15.62
N ILE A 8 -23.15 5.15 -16.61
CA ILE A 8 -22.74 5.30 -18.02
C ILE A 8 -22.38 6.75 -18.36
N ALA A 9 -22.96 7.73 -17.65
CA ALA A 9 -22.66 9.14 -17.87
C ALA A 9 -21.26 9.57 -17.40
N ILE A 10 -20.61 8.83 -16.49
CA ILE A 10 -19.26 9.15 -16.00
C ILE A 10 -18.18 8.65 -16.98
N PHE A 11 -18.46 7.59 -17.73
CA PHE A 11 -17.48 7.02 -18.69
C PHE A 11 -17.44 7.74 -20.04
N THR A 12 -18.52 8.44 -20.43
CA THR A 12 -18.55 9.15 -21.73
C THR A 12 -17.97 10.56 -21.67
N PHE A 13 -17.70 11.11 -20.47
CA PHE A 13 -17.07 12.43 -20.31
C PHE A 13 -15.55 12.40 -20.36
N SER A 14 -14.95 11.21 -20.28
CA SER A 14 -13.48 11.03 -20.28
C SER A 14 -12.83 11.15 -21.68
N CYS A 15 -13.63 11.16 -22.76
CA CYS A 15 -13.08 11.07 -24.13
C CYS A 15 -13.03 12.38 -24.90
N LYS A 16 -13.33 13.54 -24.30
CA LYS A 16 -13.38 14.84 -25.00
C LYS A 16 -12.41 15.92 -24.49
N TYR A 17 -11.54 15.62 -23.55
CA TYR A 17 -10.50 16.58 -23.17
C TYR A 17 -9.14 16.09 -23.66
N ASN A 18 -8.75 16.59 -24.86
CA ASN A 18 -7.35 16.73 -25.22
C ASN A 18 -6.73 17.69 -24.19
N ILE A 19 -6.11 17.13 -23.14
CA ILE A 19 -5.37 17.91 -22.16
C ILE A 19 -3.97 18.13 -22.74
N THR A 20 -3.90 19.02 -23.71
CA THR A 20 -2.66 19.72 -23.99
C THR A 20 -2.45 20.69 -22.84
N SER A 21 -1.40 20.44 -22.06
CA SER A 21 -1.02 21.31 -20.95
C SER A 21 -0.78 22.75 -21.46
N PRO A 22 -1.59 23.75 -21.09
CA PRO A 22 -1.19 25.12 -21.32
C PRO A 22 -0.34 25.56 -20.12
N VAL A 23 0.91 25.88 -20.38
CA VAL A 23 1.70 26.75 -19.52
C VAL A 23 0.98 28.11 -19.53
N GLY A 24 -0.01 28.27 -18.67
CA GLY A 24 -0.82 29.48 -18.53
C GLY A 24 -0.78 29.97 -17.09
N THR A 25 -0.41 31.23 -16.93
CA THR A 25 -0.46 32.00 -15.67
C THR A 25 -1.76 31.75 -14.90
N ILE A 26 -1.61 31.29 -13.67
CA ILE A 26 -2.69 31.00 -12.74
C ILE A 26 -3.44 32.31 -12.42
N LYS A 27 -4.55 32.53 -13.07
CA LYS A 27 -5.52 33.53 -12.67
C LYS A 27 -6.82 32.85 -12.28
N ASP A 28 -7.22 33.08 -11.03
CA ASP A 28 -8.52 32.74 -10.46
C ASP A 28 -8.70 31.29 -9.97
N TYR A 29 -8.34 31.05 -8.70
CA TYR A 29 -8.51 29.75 -8.01
C TYR A 29 -9.93 29.52 -7.46
N SER A 30 -10.78 30.54 -7.38
CA SER A 30 -12.11 30.43 -6.78
C SER A 30 -13.06 29.53 -7.59
N ALA A 31 -12.86 29.46 -8.91
CA ALA A 31 -13.66 28.62 -9.81
C ALA A 31 -13.29 27.11 -9.78
N ASN A 32 -12.21 26.72 -9.08
CA ASN A 32 -11.67 25.35 -9.09
C ASN A 32 -11.87 24.61 -7.75
N SER A 33 -12.65 25.14 -6.83
CA SER A 33 -12.95 24.48 -5.56
C SER A 33 -13.55 23.08 -5.80
N GLY A 34 -12.92 22.04 -5.25
CA GLY A 34 -13.32 20.65 -5.43
C GLY A 34 -12.84 19.97 -6.73
N LYS A 35 -12.17 20.69 -7.64
CA LYS A 35 -11.66 20.11 -8.90
C LYS A 35 -10.32 19.40 -8.67
N LEU A 36 -10.21 18.16 -9.13
CA LEU A 36 -8.96 17.40 -9.14
C LEU A 36 -8.18 17.67 -10.44
N PHE A 37 -6.92 18.03 -10.31
CA PHE A 37 -5.97 18.17 -11.43
C PHE A 37 -5.14 16.89 -11.53
N TYR A 38 -4.93 16.45 -12.77
CA TYR A 38 -4.18 15.23 -13.11
C TYR A 38 -2.77 15.60 -13.55
N THR A 39 -1.87 14.64 -13.44
CA THR A 39 -0.54 14.68 -14.07
C THR A 39 -0.44 13.56 -15.10
N SER A 40 0.36 13.75 -16.15
CA SER A 40 0.62 12.71 -17.15
C SER A 40 1.90 11.94 -16.81
N SER A 41 2.13 10.81 -17.47
CA SER A 41 3.36 10.02 -17.31
C SER A 41 4.63 10.74 -17.76
N ASP A 42 4.47 11.78 -18.59
CA ASP A 42 5.58 12.53 -19.21
C ASP A 42 5.83 13.87 -18.51
N ASP A 43 5.05 14.19 -17.46
CA ASP A 43 5.21 15.43 -16.73
C ASP A 43 6.52 15.48 -15.96
N SER A 44 7.22 16.62 -16.07
CA SER A 44 8.40 16.94 -15.28
C SER A 44 8.05 17.11 -13.79
N ASP A 45 9.07 17.07 -12.93
CA ASP A 45 8.94 17.33 -11.49
C ASP A 45 8.33 18.73 -11.19
N ASP A 46 8.63 19.78 -11.97
CA ASP A 46 8.05 21.11 -11.83
C ASP A 46 6.54 21.14 -12.15
N ASN A 47 6.12 20.38 -13.16
CA ASN A 47 4.70 20.20 -13.48
C ASN A 47 3.96 19.43 -12.39
N ILE A 48 4.60 18.41 -11.83
CA ILE A 48 4.08 17.62 -10.71
C ILE A 48 3.92 18.50 -9.47
N GLU A 49 4.95 19.30 -9.13
CA GLU A 49 4.91 20.26 -8.03
C GLU A 49 3.73 21.25 -8.19
N THR A 50 3.60 21.80 -9.39
CA THR A 50 2.49 22.72 -9.73
C THR A 50 1.12 22.06 -9.55
N THR A 51 0.99 20.79 -9.97
CA THR A 51 -0.25 20.01 -9.83
C THR A 51 -0.56 19.74 -8.36
N LEU A 52 0.45 19.41 -7.55
CA LEU A 52 0.29 19.22 -6.10
C LEU A 52 -0.19 20.48 -5.41
N LYS A 53 0.39 21.65 -5.73
CA LYS A 53 -0.02 22.95 -5.19
C LYS A 53 -1.45 23.32 -5.60
N LYS A 54 -1.84 23.10 -6.87
CA LYS A 54 -3.20 23.29 -7.35
C LYS A 54 -4.20 22.40 -6.60
N ASN A 55 -3.86 21.12 -6.41
CA ASN A 55 -4.72 20.19 -5.68
C ASN A 55 -4.78 20.52 -4.19
N LYS A 56 -3.70 20.99 -3.57
CA LYS A 56 -3.73 21.50 -2.19
C LYS A 56 -4.70 22.67 -2.06
N HIS A 57 -4.66 23.61 -2.99
CA HIS A 57 -5.57 24.75 -3.00
C HIS A 57 -7.04 24.33 -3.23
N SER A 58 -7.27 23.45 -4.21
CA SER A 58 -8.62 23.03 -4.63
C SER A 58 -9.28 22.03 -3.68
N LEU A 59 -8.50 21.06 -3.15
CA LEU A 59 -8.99 19.90 -2.39
C LEU A 59 -8.60 19.93 -0.91
N GLY A 60 -7.81 20.91 -0.48
CA GLY A 60 -7.25 20.97 0.87
C GLY A 60 -6.12 19.97 1.15
N LYS A 61 -5.67 19.20 0.14
CA LYS A 61 -4.63 18.18 0.31
C LYS A 61 -3.71 18.09 -0.91
N TYR A 62 -2.44 17.71 -0.67
CA TYR A 62 -1.51 17.38 -1.73
C TYR A 62 -1.87 16.01 -2.31
N LYS A 63 -2.40 15.99 -3.53
CA LYS A 63 -2.77 14.76 -4.22
C LYS A 63 -2.34 14.81 -5.68
N ILE A 64 -1.83 13.68 -6.19
CA ILE A 64 -1.60 13.46 -7.62
C ILE A 64 -2.38 12.24 -8.07
N VAL A 65 -2.96 12.32 -9.27
CA VAL A 65 -3.46 11.16 -10.01
C VAL A 65 -2.73 11.15 -11.36
N VAL A 66 -1.97 10.10 -11.62
CA VAL A 66 -1.27 9.92 -12.89
C VAL A 66 -2.24 9.31 -13.89
N SER A 67 -2.55 10.06 -14.94
CA SER A 67 -3.64 9.74 -15.85
C SER A 67 -3.32 8.68 -16.90
N ASN A 68 -2.07 8.41 -17.20
CA ASN A 68 -1.64 7.41 -18.16
C ASN A 68 -0.17 7.06 -17.95
N GLY A 69 0.32 6.00 -18.61
CA GLY A 69 1.73 5.71 -18.74
C GLY A 69 2.15 4.31 -18.30
N ASN A 70 3.23 3.87 -18.93
CA ASN A 70 3.89 2.58 -18.69
C ASN A 70 5.36 2.78 -18.28
N SER A 71 5.81 4.02 -18.17
CA SER A 71 7.19 4.34 -17.81
C SER A 71 7.34 4.56 -16.32
N THR A 72 8.36 3.99 -15.73
CA THR A 72 8.78 4.26 -14.35
C THR A 72 9.43 5.64 -14.20
N ALA A 73 9.71 6.36 -15.29
CA ALA A 73 10.28 7.71 -15.27
C ALA A 73 9.39 8.68 -14.46
N ILE A 74 8.06 8.52 -14.53
CA ILE A 74 7.15 9.34 -13.74
C ILE A 74 7.40 9.20 -12.22
N LEU A 75 7.80 8.01 -11.75
CA LEU A 75 8.10 7.79 -10.34
C LEU A 75 9.31 8.63 -9.91
N THR A 76 10.34 8.71 -10.77
CA THR A 76 11.54 9.54 -10.55
C THR A 76 11.16 11.02 -10.45
N ASN A 77 10.31 11.50 -11.36
CA ASN A 77 9.87 12.89 -11.36
C ASN A 77 8.99 13.20 -10.14
N ILE A 78 8.11 12.28 -9.74
CA ILE A 78 7.34 12.40 -8.50
C ILE A 78 8.29 12.48 -7.30
N LYS A 79 9.25 11.58 -7.19
CA LYS A 79 10.24 11.57 -6.10
C LYS A 79 10.99 12.90 -6.05
N ALA A 80 11.48 13.40 -7.21
CA ALA A 80 12.20 14.67 -7.30
C ALA A 80 11.33 15.86 -6.84
N ALA A 81 10.05 15.90 -7.24
CA ALA A 81 9.11 16.92 -6.79
C ALA A 81 8.88 16.88 -5.27
N LEU A 82 8.79 15.69 -4.68
CA LEU A 82 8.62 15.53 -3.24
C LEU A 82 9.89 15.93 -2.47
N ASP A 83 11.08 15.58 -2.96
CA ASP A 83 12.36 15.92 -2.34
C ASP A 83 12.63 17.43 -2.35
N LYS A 84 12.26 18.12 -3.43
CA LYS A 84 12.33 19.58 -3.53
C LYS A 84 11.38 20.28 -2.55
N ASN A 85 10.31 19.63 -2.10
CA ASN A 85 9.26 20.22 -1.30
C ASN A 85 9.01 19.44 0.01
N PRO A 86 9.98 19.40 0.94
CA PRO A 86 9.84 18.64 2.18
C PRO A 86 8.73 19.17 3.11
N SER A 87 8.25 20.39 2.86
CA SER A 87 7.10 20.99 3.58
C SER A 87 5.73 20.50 3.11
N PHE A 88 5.66 19.74 2.02
CA PHE A 88 4.41 19.07 1.64
C PHE A 88 4.13 17.99 2.68
N ASP A 89 2.94 17.99 3.23
CA ASP A 89 2.52 17.04 4.26
C ASP A 89 1.55 16.02 3.68
N ASN A 90 1.72 14.77 4.07
CA ASN A 90 0.77 13.69 3.81
C ASN A 90 0.33 13.58 2.33
N VAL A 91 1.30 13.60 1.42
CA VAL A 91 1.05 13.58 -0.04
C VAL A 91 0.39 12.26 -0.45
N GLU A 92 -0.69 12.36 -1.21
CA GLU A 92 -1.39 11.21 -1.79
C GLU A 92 -0.98 11.03 -3.26
N ILE A 93 -0.53 9.83 -3.62
CA ILE A 93 -0.17 9.44 -4.99
C ILE A 93 -1.12 8.33 -5.45
N ASP A 94 -1.78 8.56 -6.58
CA ASP A 94 -2.64 7.56 -7.20
C ASP A 94 -2.10 7.19 -8.59
N LEU A 95 -1.56 5.97 -8.68
CA LEU A 95 -1.00 5.37 -9.89
C LEU A 95 -1.96 4.35 -10.53
N SER A 96 -3.20 4.22 -10.03
CA SER A 96 -4.14 3.17 -10.44
C SER A 96 -4.46 3.17 -11.94
N LEU A 97 -4.29 4.30 -12.62
CA LEU A 97 -4.53 4.45 -14.05
C LEU A 97 -3.26 4.21 -14.91
N THR A 98 -2.13 3.90 -14.30
CA THR A 98 -0.89 3.59 -15.01
C THR A 98 -0.79 2.08 -15.32
N LYS A 99 0.20 1.72 -16.16
CA LYS A 99 0.52 0.33 -16.50
C LYS A 99 1.94 -0.05 -16.06
N ILE A 100 2.48 0.62 -15.05
CA ILE A 100 3.77 0.22 -14.48
C ILE A 100 3.66 -1.19 -13.90
N THR A 101 4.73 -1.97 -14.02
CA THR A 101 4.76 -3.38 -13.61
C THR A 101 5.64 -3.63 -12.41
N ASN A 102 6.48 -2.67 -12.04
CA ASN A 102 7.33 -2.76 -10.84
C ASN A 102 7.52 -1.40 -10.19
N ILE A 103 7.80 -1.41 -8.90
CA ILE A 103 8.32 -0.25 -8.17
C ILE A 103 9.82 -0.49 -7.99
N PRO A 104 10.69 0.33 -8.63
CA PRO A 104 12.12 0.10 -8.63
C PRO A 104 12.78 0.17 -7.26
N LYS A 105 13.96 -0.46 -7.16
CA LYS A 105 14.82 -0.39 -5.98
C LYS A 105 15.00 1.05 -5.51
N GLU A 106 14.83 1.24 -4.20
CA GLU A 106 15.05 2.51 -3.49
C GLU A 106 14.24 3.72 -4.02
N MET A 107 13.24 3.49 -4.87
CA MET A 107 12.50 4.54 -5.60
C MET A 107 11.98 5.65 -4.69
N PHE A 108 11.37 5.33 -3.55
CA PHE A 108 10.82 6.28 -2.60
C PHE A 108 11.54 6.25 -1.24
N THR A 109 12.79 5.76 -1.22
CA THR A 109 13.55 5.72 0.03
C THR A 109 13.61 7.10 0.69
N ASN A 110 13.29 7.14 1.99
CA ASN A 110 13.27 8.35 2.82
C ASN A 110 12.33 9.48 2.31
N THR A 111 11.30 9.13 1.52
CA THR A 111 10.26 10.09 1.13
C THR A 111 9.30 10.30 2.30
N THR A 112 9.70 11.15 3.25
CA THR A 112 9.04 11.31 4.54
C THR A 112 7.70 12.03 4.47
N ASN A 113 7.42 12.74 3.37
CA ASN A 113 6.16 13.45 3.09
C ASN A 113 5.13 12.62 2.31
N LEU A 114 5.48 11.39 1.90
CA LEU A 114 4.54 10.46 1.26
C LEU A 114 3.58 9.87 2.31
N GLY A 115 2.30 10.22 2.23
CA GLY A 115 1.28 9.75 3.17
C GLY A 115 0.47 8.57 2.65
N LYS A 116 0.14 8.58 1.37
CA LYS A 116 -0.66 7.53 0.75
C LYS A 116 -0.20 7.22 -0.66
N ILE A 117 -0.19 5.95 -1.02
CA ILE A 117 0.03 5.51 -2.40
C ILE A 117 -0.98 4.43 -2.82
N THR A 118 -1.51 4.56 -4.03
CA THR A 118 -2.34 3.55 -4.69
C THR A 118 -1.58 3.01 -5.88
N LEU A 119 -1.21 1.73 -5.85
CA LEU A 119 -0.51 1.06 -6.93
C LEU A 119 -1.50 0.45 -7.92
N PRO A 120 -1.19 0.40 -9.23
CA PRO A 120 -2.03 -0.28 -10.22
C PRO A 120 -1.91 -1.80 -10.07
N ASP A 121 -2.95 -2.52 -10.49
CA ASP A 121 -2.95 -3.99 -10.41
C ASP A 121 -1.97 -4.68 -11.39
N THR A 122 -1.33 -3.90 -12.27
CA THR A 122 -0.23 -4.37 -13.14
C THR A 122 1.11 -4.53 -12.40
N VAL A 123 1.26 -3.97 -11.20
CA VAL A 123 2.50 -4.12 -10.42
C VAL A 123 2.57 -5.53 -9.84
N THR A 124 3.61 -6.25 -10.21
CA THR A 124 3.92 -7.60 -9.70
C THR A 124 5.09 -7.60 -8.72
N ASN A 125 5.96 -6.58 -8.78
CA ASN A 125 7.15 -6.52 -7.94
C ASN A 125 7.31 -5.16 -7.24
N ILE A 126 7.60 -5.21 -5.95
CA ILE A 126 8.07 -4.07 -5.17
C ILE A 126 9.50 -4.40 -4.76
N GLU A 127 10.47 -3.68 -5.37
CA GLU A 127 11.88 -4.02 -5.26
C GLU A 127 12.51 -3.58 -3.93
N GLU A 128 13.78 -3.96 -3.72
CA GLU A 128 14.55 -3.72 -2.50
C GLU A 128 14.44 -2.26 -2.05
N LYS A 129 14.07 -2.05 -0.78
CA LYS A 129 13.96 -0.74 -0.12
C LYS A 129 13.11 0.31 -0.84
N ALA A 130 12.22 -0.11 -1.74
CA ALA A 130 11.43 0.81 -2.59
C ALA A 130 10.71 1.92 -1.79
N PHE A 131 10.25 1.65 -0.58
CA PHE A 131 9.61 2.60 0.33
C PHE A 131 10.28 2.68 1.71
N SER A 132 11.54 2.25 1.82
CA SER A 132 12.25 2.28 3.10
C SER A 132 12.31 3.70 3.66
N GLY A 133 11.98 3.88 4.95
CA GLY A 133 12.02 5.19 5.59
C GLY A 133 10.89 6.16 5.20
N CYS A 134 9.82 5.68 4.57
CA CYS A 134 8.61 6.47 4.34
C CYS A 134 7.80 6.58 5.64
N TYR A 135 8.29 7.35 6.61
CA TYR A 135 7.71 7.41 7.97
C TYR A 135 6.26 7.88 8.02
N SER A 136 5.85 8.75 7.09
CA SER A 136 4.48 9.28 7.01
C SER A 136 3.52 8.36 6.26
N LEU A 137 4.02 7.31 5.59
CA LEU A 137 3.18 6.41 4.81
C LEU A 137 2.22 5.67 5.75
N ASN A 138 0.96 6.09 5.74
CA ASN A 138 -0.07 5.55 6.61
C ASN A 138 -1.07 4.66 5.87
N SER A 139 -1.10 4.73 4.54
CA SER A 139 -1.99 3.94 3.71
C SER A 139 -1.34 3.55 2.38
N ILE A 140 -1.40 2.27 2.06
CA ILE A 140 -1.01 1.72 0.76
C ILE A 140 -2.08 0.72 0.30
N ARG A 141 -2.48 0.83 -0.99
CA ARG A 141 -3.23 -0.23 -1.64
C ARG A 141 -2.26 -1.12 -2.40
N PHE A 142 -2.12 -2.36 -1.93
CA PHE A 142 -1.34 -3.38 -2.62
C PHE A 142 -2.07 -3.90 -3.86
N PRO A 143 -1.34 -4.19 -4.96
CA PRO A 143 -1.90 -4.75 -6.18
C PRO A 143 -2.45 -6.17 -5.98
N ASN A 144 -3.52 -6.52 -6.70
CA ASN A 144 -4.06 -7.87 -6.66
C ASN A 144 -3.14 -8.92 -7.32
N ASN A 145 -2.25 -8.49 -8.21
CA ASN A 145 -1.30 -9.36 -8.92
C ASN A 145 0.13 -9.31 -8.34
N LEU A 146 0.28 -8.76 -7.13
CA LEU A 146 1.59 -8.68 -6.49
C LEU A 146 2.17 -10.07 -6.24
N GLU A 147 3.37 -10.32 -6.73
CA GLU A 147 4.10 -11.59 -6.61
C GLU A 147 5.22 -11.50 -5.58
N ASN A 148 5.92 -10.34 -5.53
CA ASN A 148 7.11 -10.19 -4.71
C ASN A 148 7.13 -8.88 -3.93
N ILE A 149 7.51 -8.98 -2.65
CA ILE A 149 7.91 -7.87 -1.79
C ILE A 149 9.35 -8.16 -1.37
N SER A 150 10.29 -7.39 -1.93
CA SER A 150 11.72 -7.60 -1.74
C SER A 150 12.23 -7.11 -0.38
N GLU A 151 13.52 -7.37 -0.11
CA GLU A 151 14.15 -7.04 1.16
C GLU A 151 14.02 -5.56 1.51
N GLY A 152 13.57 -5.29 2.74
CA GLY A 152 13.45 -3.95 3.28
C GLY A 152 12.47 -3.03 2.54
N ALA A 153 11.62 -3.55 1.63
CA ALA A 153 10.77 -2.75 0.75
C ALA A 153 9.96 -1.67 1.48
N PHE A 154 9.49 -1.95 2.69
CA PHE A 154 8.75 -1.04 3.58
C PHE A 154 9.42 -0.91 4.96
N SER A 155 10.72 -1.09 5.03
CA SER A 155 11.45 -0.95 6.30
C SER A 155 11.27 0.46 6.86
N ASN A 156 10.98 0.56 8.16
CA ASN A 156 10.75 1.82 8.86
C ASN A 156 9.58 2.68 8.31
N CYS A 157 8.57 2.07 7.71
CA CYS A 157 7.29 2.74 7.40
C CYS A 157 6.45 2.85 8.68
N SER A 158 6.89 3.64 9.64
CA SER A 158 6.31 3.70 10.98
C SER A 158 4.87 4.26 11.02
N GLY A 159 4.39 4.90 9.95
CA GLY A 159 3.02 5.38 9.83
C GLY A 159 1.98 4.30 9.49
N LEU A 160 2.39 3.13 8.98
CA LEU A 160 1.48 2.06 8.59
C LEU A 160 0.82 1.42 9.81
N LYS A 161 -0.52 1.40 9.84
CA LYS A 161 -1.34 0.81 10.92
C LYS A 161 -1.99 -0.51 10.52
N LEU A 162 -2.24 -0.67 9.23
CA LEU A 162 -2.90 -1.83 8.64
C LEU A 162 -2.18 -2.22 7.34
N ILE A 163 -1.87 -3.50 7.21
CA ILE A 163 -1.33 -4.10 5.99
C ILE A 163 -2.29 -5.20 5.55
N ILE A 164 -2.80 -5.07 4.32
CA ILE A 164 -3.67 -6.07 3.69
C ILE A 164 -2.95 -6.62 2.46
N LEU A 165 -2.46 -7.84 2.57
CA LEU A 165 -1.85 -8.59 1.49
C LEU A 165 -2.84 -9.68 1.05
N SER A 166 -3.61 -9.44 0.01
CA SER A 166 -4.65 -10.35 -0.47
C SER A 166 -4.36 -10.96 -1.84
N SER A 167 -3.18 -10.65 -2.43
CA SER A 167 -2.78 -11.20 -3.72
C SER A 167 -2.63 -12.72 -3.66
N GLY A 168 -3.32 -13.43 -4.55
CA GLY A 168 -3.16 -14.87 -4.69
C GLY A 168 -1.82 -15.31 -5.31
N ALA A 169 -1.07 -14.37 -5.90
CA ALA A 169 0.25 -14.61 -6.49
C ALA A 169 1.40 -14.45 -5.48
N LEU A 170 1.16 -13.73 -4.37
CA LEU A 170 2.18 -13.49 -3.35
C LEU A 170 2.41 -14.73 -2.50
N THR A 171 3.56 -15.36 -2.68
CA THR A 171 3.94 -16.59 -1.96
C THR A 171 5.08 -16.38 -0.96
N ASN A 172 5.82 -15.27 -1.08
CA ASN A 172 6.98 -14.98 -0.23
C ASN A 172 7.04 -13.51 0.19
N ILE A 173 7.39 -13.26 1.45
CA ILE A 173 7.72 -11.93 1.98
C ILE A 173 9.17 -11.98 2.47
N SER A 174 10.03 -11.14 1.89
CA SER A 174 11.47 -11.16 2.11
C SER A 174 11.88 -10.62 3.49
N ASN A 175 13.16 -10.79 3.83
CA ASN A 175 13.73 -10.27 5.08
C ASN A 175 13.51 -8.76 5.21
N ASN A 176 13.25 -8.33 6.43
CA ASN A 176 13.07 -6.91 6.78
C ASN A 176 12.01 -6.15 5.96
N ALA A 177 11.16 -6.84 5.18
CA ALA A 177 10.20 -6.20 4.25
C ALA A 177 9.37 -5.11 4.94
N PHE A 178 8.96 -5.30 6.19
CA PHE A 178 8.22 -4.35 7.02
C PHE A 178 8.90 -4.08 8.36
N TYR A 179 10.21 -4.29 8.44
CA TYR A 179 10.98 -4.04 9.67
C TYR A 179 10.72 -2.64 10.20
N GLY A 180 10.50 -2.49 11.52
CA GLY A 180 10.36 -1.19 12.15
C GLY A 180 9.07 -0.42 11.81
N SER A 181 8.06 -1.07 11.20
CA SER A 181 6.71 -0.52 11.03
C SER A 181 6.00 -0.48 12.40
N SER A 182 6.45 0.42 13.28
CA SER A 182 6.15 0.39 14.71
C SER A 182 4.69 0.68 15.07
N SER A 183 3.94 1.37 14.21
CA SER A 183 2.49 1.62 14.40
C SER A 183 1.59 0.52 13.83
N LEU A 184 2.16 -0.53 13.21
CA LEU A 184 1.38 -1.61 12.61
C LEU A 184 0.63 -2.39 13.70
N VAL A 185 -0.71 -2.39 13.62
CA VAL A 185 -1.59 -3.09 14.55
C VAL A 185 -2.16 -4.35 13.93
N ASN A 186 -2.54 -4.28 12.66
CA ASN A 186 -3.24 -5.34 11.95
C ASN A 186 -2.48 -5.77 10.69
N LEU A 187 -2.25 -7.08 10.56
CA LEU A 187 -1.62 -7.70 9.40
C LEU A 187 -2.54 -8.78 8.84
N ILE A 188 -2.84 -8.69 7.54
CA ILE A 188 -3.60 -9.71 6.81
C ILE A 188 -2.67 -10.34 5.78
N LEU A 189 -2.45 -11.66 5.90
CA LEU A 189 -1.64 -12.47 5.00
C LEU A 189 -2.51 -13.23 3.99
N PRO A 190 -2.05 -13.36 2.73
CA PRO A 190 -2.79 -14.03 1.68
C PRO A 190 -2.85 -15.55 1.89
N ALA A 191 -3.83 -16.19 1.26
CA ALA A 191 -4.06 -17.63 1.39
C ALA A 191 -2.89 -18.49 0.88
N ASN A 192 -2.19 -18.01 -0.15
CA ASN A 192 -1.14 -18.79 -0.83
C ASN A 192 0.27 -18.51 -0.30
N ILE A 193 0.39 -17.74 0.80
CA ILE A 193 1.70 -17.49 1.40
C ILE A 193 2.32 -18.81 1.83
N SER A 194 3.59 -19.04 1.46
CA SER A 194 4.34 -20.24 1.82
C SER A 194 5.54 -19.91 2.70
N ASN A 195 6.06 -18.69 2.60
CA ASN A 195 7.18 -18.24 3.41
C ASN A 195 7.07 -16.78 3.80
N VAL A 196 7.31 -16.50 5.08
CA VAL A 196 7.50 -15.15 5.58
C VAL A 196 8.87 -15.13 6.26
N CYS A 197 9.86 -14.55 5.57
CA CYS A 197 11.24 -14.59 6.01
C CYS A 197 11.43 -14.07 7.43
N ASP A 198 12.45 -14.57 8.07
CA ASP A 198 12.87 -14.10 9.39
C ASP A 198 13.06 -12.58 9.35
N THR A 199 12.67 -11.90 10.40
CA THR A 199 12.74 -10.43 10.50
C THR A 199 11.77 -9.63 9.62
N ALA A 200 10.95 -10.26 8.76
CA ALA A 200 10.03 -9.52 7.87
C ALA A 200 9.15 -8.49 8.60
N PHE A 201 8.70 -8.81 9.81
CA PHE A 201 7.91 -7.92 10.68
C PHE A 201 8.59 -7.67 12.04
N SER A 202 9.92 -7.75 12.10
CA SER A 202 10.64 -7.42 13.33
C SER A 202 10.49 -5.95 13.69
N SER A 203 10.48 -5.65 14.98
CA SER A 203 10.30 -4.29 15.51
C SER A 203 8.96 -3.61 15.14
N CYS A 204 7.93 -4.39 14.76
CA CYS A 204 6.55 -3.92 14.64
C CYS A 204 5.89 -3.96 16.03
N SER A 205 6.28 -3.06 16.93
CA SER A 205 6.02 -3.15 18.37
C SER A 205 4.53 -3.08 18.77
N GLN A 206 3.68 -2.53 17.90
CA GLN A 206 2.22 -2.46 18.13
C GLN A 206 1.44 -3.58 17.43
N LEU A 207 2.13 -4.51 16.73
CA LEU A 207 1.44 -5.57 16.00
C LEU A 207 0.72 -6.52 16.98
N ASN A 208 -0.61 -6.50 16.90
CA ASN A 208 -1.47 -7.23 17.81
C ASN A 208 -2.30 -8.31 17.12
N ASN A 209 -2.74 -8.07 15.89
CA ASN A 209 -3.65 -8.97 15.20
C ASN A 209 -3.01 -9.47 13.89
N LEU A 210 -2.98 -10.78 13.73
CA LEU A 210 -2.62 -11.47 12.50
C LEU A 210 -3.86 -12.18 11.95
N GLU A 211 -4.24 -11.87 10.71
CA GLU A 211 -5.23 -12.63 9.96
C GLU A 211 -4.53 -13.42 8.86
N TYR A 212 -4.82 -14.69 8.77
CA TYR A 212 -4.32 -15.55 7.71
C TYR A 212 -5.49 -16.11 6.92
N LEU A 213 -5.52 -15.76 5.63
CA LEU A 213 -6.62 -16.11 4.73
C LEU A 213 -6.57 -17.56 4.22
N GLY A 214 -5.45 -18.24 4.41
CA GLY A 214 -5.23 -19.60 3.95
C GLY A 214 -5.56 -20.67 4.98
N THR A 215 -5.39 -21.92 4.54
CA THR A 215 -5.55 -23.12 5.37
C THR A 215 -4.26 -23.92 5.49
N ASN A 216 -3.19 -23.53 4.78
CA ASN A 216 -1.88 -24.20 4.86
C ASN A 216 -1.22 -23.90 6.20
N THR A 217 -0.92 -24.93 6.98
CA THR A 217 -0.26 -24.80 8.28
C THR A 217 1.27 -24.81 8.19
N ASN A 218 1.82 -25.13 7.02
CA ASN A 218 3.25 -25.25 6.78
C ASN A 218 3.85 -23.98 6.19
N VAL A 219 3.40 -22.81 6.65
CA VAL A 219 4.02 -21.53 6.29
C VAL A 219 5.33 -21.41 7.04
N SER A 220 6.44 -21.28 6.30
CA SER A 220 7.78 -21.18 6.88
C SER A 220 8.14 -19.79 7.37
N GLY A 221 9.17 -19.73 8.23
CA GLY A 221 9.74 -18.48 8.74
C GLY A 221 9.37 -18.16 10.18
N SER A 222 10.09 -17.20 10.73
CA SER A 222 9.91 -16.67 12.10
C SER A 222 9.95 -15.14 12.07
N PRO A 223 8.97 -14.49 11.44
CA PRO A 223 9.04 -13.06 11.07
C PRO A 223 8.90 -12.10 12.26
N PHE A 224 8.42 -12.58 13.41
CA PHE A 224 8.09 -11.75 14.57
C PHE A 224 9.23 -11.80 15.60
N LYS A 225 10.22 -10.93 15.42
CA LYS A 225 11.38 -10.80 16.35
C LYS A 225 11.44 -9.38 16.89
N ASN A 226 12.27 -9.16 17.91
CA ASN A 226 12.59 -7.83 18.46
C ASN A 226 11.36 -6.99 18.85
N GLY A 227 10.44 -7.57 19.64
CA GLY A 227 9.28 -6.87 20.17
C GLY A 227 8.00 -6.98 19.35
N SER A 228 8.06 -7.62 18.18
CA SER A 228 6.83 -7.97 17.43
C SER A 228 6.29 -9.28 17.93
N SER A 229 5.06 -9.30 18.41
CA SER A 229 4.43 -10.54 18.87
C SER A 229 2.90 -10.39 18.83
N PRO A 230 2.27 -10.62 17.66
CA PRO A 230 0.83 -10.49 17.55
C PRO A 230 0.14 -11.42 18.56
N SER A 231 -0.83 -10.88 19.31
CA SER A 231 -1.53 -11.63 20.36
C SER A 231 -2.65 -12.49 19.80
N ASN A 232 -3.31 -12.02 18.74
CA ASN A 232 -4.51 -12.66 18.18
C ASN A 232 -4.23 -13.21 16.78
N LEU A 233 -4.71 -14.43 16.50
CA LEU A 233 -4.69 -15.08 15.20
C LEU A 233 -6.13 -15.26 14.72
N TYR A 234 -6.46 -14.69 13.57
CA TYR A 234 -7.75 -14.79 12.89
C TYR A 234 -7.63 -15.73 11.69
N LEU A 235 -8.54 -16.70 11.61
CA LEU A 235 -8.57 -17.76 10.60
C LEU A 235 -9.97 -17.80 9.94
N PRO A 236 -10.31 -16.84 9.06
CA PRO A 236 -11.66 -16.71 8.51
C PRO A 236 -12.06 -17.90 7.62
N SER A 237 -11.09 -18.56 6.99
CA SER A 237 -11.31 -19.75 6.15
C SER A 237 -11.35 -21.06 6.93
N ALA A 238 -11.15 -21.02 8.25
CA ALA A 238 -11.17 -22.21 9.09
C ALA A 238 -12.63 -22.59 9.39
N THR A 239 -13.10 -23.66 8.76
CA THR A 239 -14.49 -24.13 8.86
C THR A 239 -14.71 -25.22 9.91
N ASN A 240 -13.67 -25.80 10.50
CA ASN A 240 -13.73 -26.96 11.38
C ASN A 240 -12.81 -26.90 12.58
N SER A 241 -13.21 -27.59 13.66
CA SER A 241 -12.38 -27.89 14.83
C SER A 241 -10.99 -28.52 14.51
N THR A 242 -10.85 -29.10 13.33
CA THR A 242 -9.59 -29.64 12.81
C THR A 242 -8.53 -28.58 12.60
N ILE A 243 -8.88 -27.38 12.13
CA ILE A 243 -7.88 -26.33 11.90
C ILE A 243 -7.45 -25.67 13.22
N GLU A 244 -8.38 -25.51 14.19
CA GLU A 244 -8.00 -25.14 15.55
C GLU A 244 -6.96 -26.12 16.14
N GLY A 245 -7.16 -27.42 15.91
CA GLY A 245 -6.21 -28.45 16.33
C GLY A 245 -4.83 -28.33 15.66
N TYR A 246 -4.72 -27.75 14.48
CA TYR A 246 -3.44 -27.55 13.80
C TYR A 246 -2.64 -26.34 14.32
N PHE A 247 -3.32 -25.26 14.71
CA PHE A 247 -2.64 -24.05 15.20
C PHE A 247 -2.46 -24.05 16.71
N LYS A 248 -3.34 -24.75 17.43
CA LYS A 248 -3.40 -24.82 18.89
C LYS A 248 -2.18 -25.53 19.48
N GLY A 249 -1.36 -24.82 20.22
CA GLY A 249 -0.17 -25.38 20.83
C GLY A 249 0.96 -25.74 19.85
N LYS A 250 0.79 -25.41 18.57
CA LYS A 250 1.81 -25.61 17.54
C LYS A 250 2.42 -24.27 17.11
N SER A 251 3.63 -24.33 16.58
CA SER A 251 4.29 -23.16 16.03
C SER A 251 3.75 -22.86 14.64
N PHE A 252 3.24 -21.63 14.48
CA PHE A 252 2.90 -21.05 13.17
C PHE A 252 3.61 -19.70 13.04
N LEU A 253 4.41 -19.55 12.00
CA LEU A 253 5.27 -18.38 11.81
C LEU A 253 6.21 -18.13 13.02
N GLY A 254 6.78 -19.20 13.57
CA GLY A 254 7.71 -19.13 14.69
C GLY A 254 7.08 -18.79 16.05
N LYS A 255 5.76 -18.72 16.13
CA LYS A 255 5.02 -18.42 17.37
C LYS A 255 4.06 -19.55 17.74
N THR A 256 4.03 -19.92 19.02
CA THR A 256 3.02 -20.83 19.58
C THR A 256 1.78 -20.04 19.97
N TRP A 257 0.62 -20.49 19.50
CA TRP A 257 -0.67 -19.81 19.72
C TRP A 257 -1.48 -20.52 20.80
N SER A 258 -2.05 -19.74 21.73
CA SER A 258 -2.94 -20.23 22.77
C SER A 258 -4.40 -20.24 22.33
N ASN A 259 -5.23 -21.09 22.96
CA ASN A 259 -6.63 -21.28 22.57
C ASN A 259 -7.47 -20.01 22.63
N GLY A 260 -7.23 -19.15 23.62
CA GLY A 260 -8.01 -17.93 23.81
C GLY A 260 -7.77 -16.86 22.74
N ASN A 261 -6.70 -17.04 21.94
CA ASN A 261 -6.21 -16.03 21.00
C ASN A 261 -6.33 -16.48 19.54
N ILE A 262 -6.95 -17.64 19.28
CA ILE A 262 -7.28 -18.11 17.94
C ILE A 262 -8.76 -17.86 17.67
N HIS A 263 -9.06 -17.12 16.62
CA HIS A 263 -10.41 -16.73 16.22
C HIS A 263 -10.75 -17.36 14.86
N THR A 264 -11.50 -18.46 14.88
CA THR A 264 -11.94 -19.15 13.66
C THR A 264 -13.23 -18.56 13.11
N ASN A 265 -13.43 -18.64 11.79
CA ASN A 265 -14.60 -18.07 11.09
C ASN A 265 -14.81 -16.57 11.38
N LYS A 266 -13.75 -15.85 11.67
CA LYS A 266 -13.78 -14.41 11.98
C LYS A 266 -12.67 -13.67 11.27
N HIS A 267 -12.98 -12.45 10.87
CA HIS A 267 -12.02 -11.46 10.40
C HIS A 267 -11.61 -10.52 11.53
N ILE A 268 -10.46 -9.88 11.37
CA ILE A 268 -10.07 -8.76 12.24
C ILE A 268 -11.18 -7.71 12.20
N PRO A 269 -11.69 -7.28 13.36
CA PRO A 269 -12.69 -6.22 13.42
C PRO A 269 -12.03 -4.86 13.15
N TYR A 270 -11.98 -4.45 11.89
CA TYR A 270 -11.51 -3.11 11.49
C TYR A 270 -12.58 -2.43 10.64
N ASN A 271 -12.76 -1.15 10.85
CA ASN A 271 -13.63 -0.33 10.01
C ASN A 271 -12.90 -0.04 8.69
N LYS A 272 -13.54 -0.39 7.58
CA LYS A 272 -13.04 -0.12 6.22
C LYS A 272 -13.08 1.36 5.89
#